data_684f22acf6334967fbbd914c18b3fed4
#
_entry.id   684f22acf6334967fbbd914c18b3fed4
#
_cell.length_a   1.000
_cell.length_b   1.000
_cell.length_c   1.000
_cell.angle_alpha   90.00
_cell.angle_beta   90.00
_cell.angle_gamma   90.00
#
_symmetry.space_group_name_H-M   'P 1'
#
loop_
_entity.id
_entity.type
_entity.pdbx_description
1 polymer ?
#
loop_
_entity_poly.entity_id
_entity_poly.type
_entity_poly.pdbx_seq_one_letter_code
_entity_poly.pdbx_strand_id
1 'polypeptide(L)'
;DLETMFTNGDMLYDDPRVSGNDPSTGGLGPVYGGYSCGSCHNNAGRTSSTLFTHGGSGNGFSSILIYITRKDGGYFRQYGRVLHDQSIVGSQAEGKLSVTYTTEKFKFPDGEEYELQTPHYRVTEWYADSIRPEDLYISPRIPLRHVGMGQMMALSQTELIKIAAQSNYPEYGISGKLNYVTEKGVRKIGVSGNKANHLDLTVELGFSSDLGVTNDRYPEEVCEGQSQSPHGLQGIQISTKDMEYVDFYLHALGVPARRYVNNAEVKKGEENFYKAKCDLCHMPTLHTRADAPLLLNGTRLPWLCNQVIHPYSDYLLHDMGPELDDHLSAGLATGAEWRTTPL
;
A
#
# COMPACT_ATOMS: atom_id res chain seq x y z
N ASP A 1 5.07 27.87 6.41
CA ASP A 1 5.06 27.93 4.94
C ASP A 1 5.12 26.52 4.35
N LEU A 2 5.06 26.40 3.03
CA LEU A 2 5.00 25.09 2.35
C LEU A 2 6.30 24.29 2.50
N GLU A 3 7.45 24.97 2.52
CA GLU A 3 8.76 24.35 2.71
C GLU A 3 8.88 23.74 4.10
N THR A 4 8.44 24.45 5.11
CA THR A 4 8.40 23.95 6.50
C THR A 4 7.46 22.74 6.61
N MET A 5 6.29 22.78 5.96
CA MET A 5 5.36 21.65 5.96
C MET A 5 5.99 20.43 5.30
N PHE A 6 6.66 20.61 4.16
CA PHE A 6 7.33 19.54 3.43
C PHE A 6 8.45 18.92 4.27
N THR A 7 9.34 19.76 4.84
CA THR A 7 10.47 19.29 5.64
C THR A 7 10.02 18.54 6.90
N ASN A 8 9.02 19.07 7.60
CA ASN A 8 8.47 18.36 8.76
C ASN A 8 7.81 17.04 8.39
N GLY A 9 7.10 17.02 7.25
CA GLY A 9 6.48 15.81 6.75
C GLY A 9 7.50 14.74 6.35
N ASP A 10 8.59 15.14 5.70
CA ASP A 10 9.72 14.30 5.33
C ASP A 10 10.38 13.66 6.56
N MET A 11 10.68 14.47 7.56
CA MET A 11 11.25 14.01 8.84
C MET A 11 10.31 12.99 9.53
N LEU A 12 9.04 13.33 9.67
CA LEU A 12 8.05 12.43 10.30
C LEU A 12 7.82 11.14 9.52
N TYR A 13 8.02 11.17 8.22
CA TYR A 13 7.91 10.03 7.33
C TYR A 13 9.09 9.07 7.45
N ASP A 14 10.31 9.60 7.52
CA ASP A 14 11.54 8.81 7.52
C ASP A 14 12.07 8.48 8.91
N ASP A 15 11.88 9.37 9.90
CA ASP A 15 12.42 9.20 11.25
C ASP A 15 11.83 7.96 11.94
N PRO A 16 12.69 7.08 12.48
CA PRO A 16 12.23 5.90 13.19
C PRO A 16 11.44 6.26 14.45
N ARG A 17 10.24 5.71 14.57
CA ARG A 17 9.49 5.74 15.83
C ARG A 17 10.14 4.82 16.85
N VAL A 18 10.12 5.24 18.10
CA VAL A 18 10.67 4.50 19.24
C VAL A 18 9.59 4.28 20.30
N SER A 19 9.81 3.27 21.15
CA SER A 19 8.97 3.09 22.34
C SER A 19 9.18 4.24 23.33
N GLY A 20 8.13 4.64 24.00
CA GLY A 20 8.17 5.74 24.97
C GLY A 20 7.49 7.01 24.46
N ASN A 21 7.51 8.04 25.27
CA ASN A 21 6.75 9.28 25.07
C ASN A 21 7.60 10.46 24.61
N ASP A 22 8.65 10.22 23.83
CA ASP A 22 9.38 11.28 23.15
C ASP A 22 8.41 12.07 22.26
N PRO A 23 8.36 13.42 22.35
CA PRO A 23 7.38 14.20 21.62
C PRO A 23 7.52 14.15 20.10
N SER A 24 8.70 13.84 19.58
CA SER A 24 9.00 13.85 18.14
C SER A 24 8.95 12.46 17.51
N THR A 25 9.48 11.47 18.19
CA THR A 25 9.68 10.12 17.67
C THR A 25 9.05 9.01 18.52
N GLY A 26 8.46 9.33 19.64
CA GLY A 26 7.83 8.37 20.54
C GLY A 26 6.55 7.76 19.98
N GLY A 27 5.96 6.85 20.75
CA GLY A 27 4.66 6.29 20.48
C GLY A 27 4.65 5.05 19.60
N LEU A 28 5.81 4.46 19.27
CA LEU A 28 5.82 3.14 18.62
C LEU A 28 5.00 2.17 19.46
N GLY A 29 4.03 1.53 18.85
CA GLY A 29 3.05 0.69 19.54
C GLY A 29 3.66 -0.54 20.18
N PRO A 30 2.91 -1.23 21.05
CA PRO A 30 3.39 -2.48 21.66
C PRO A 30 3.74 -3.53 20.63
N VAL A 31 2.98 -3.60 19.55
CA VAL A 31 3.25 -4.43 18.35
C VAL A 31 3.18 -3.56 17.10
N TYR A 32 3.97 -3.88 16.10
CA TYR A 32 4.07 -3.12 14.86
C TYR A 32 4.60 -3.95 13.69
N GLY A 33 4.33 -3.50 12.46
CA GLY A 33 4.88 -4.07 11.24
C GLY A 33 6.10 -3.30 10.71
N GLY A 34 6.17 -2.00 10.98
CA GLY A 34 7.28 -1.11 10.64
C GLY A 34 7.47 -0.03 11.69
N TYR A 35 8.60 0.67 11.67
CA TYR A 35 8.93 1.72 12.65
C TYR A 35 8.94 3.13 12.04
N SER A 36 8.81 3.24 10.73
CA SER A 36 8.58 4.49 9.99
C SER A 36 7.94 4.18 8.63
N CYS A 37 7.35 5.18 7.97
CA CYS A 37 6.85 4.99 6.61
C CYS A 37 8.00 4.63 5.67
N GLY A 38 9.15 5.34 5.76
CA GLY A 38 10.35 5.10 4.97
C GLY A 38 10.99 3.73 5.18
N SER A 39 10.74 3.06 6.32
CA SER A 39 11.25 1.70 6.56
C SER A 39 10.69 0.66 5.59
N CYS A 40 9.46 0.86 5.12
CA CYS A 40 8.81 0.01 4.11
C CYS A 40 8.78 0.67 2.72
N HIS A 41 8.70 1.99 2.66
CA HIS A 41 8.63 2.78 1.43
C HIS A 41 9.95 3.52 1.16
N ASN A 42 11.05 2.78 1.06
CA ASN A 42 12.40 3.34 0.87
C ASN A 42 12.45 4.39 -0.25
N ASN A 43 12.92 5.61 0.06
CA ASN A 43 12.92 6.76 -0.85
C ASN A 43 11.53 7.05 -1.46
N ALA A 44 10.48 6.96 -0.67
CA ALA A 44 9.08 7.05 -1.10
C ALA A 44 8.73 6.09 -2.25
N GLY A 45 9.50 5.03 -2.40
CA GLY A 45 9.39 4.02 -3.43
C GLY A 45 8.78 2.72 -2.94
N ARG A 46 9.26 1.62 -3.50
CA ARG A 46 8.89 0.25 -3.14
C ARG A 46 10.08 -0.46 -2.51
N THR A 47 9.80 -1.32 -1.54
CA THR A 47 10.79 -2.28 -1.09
C THR A 47 11.02 -3.37 -2.14
N SER A 48 12.18 -4.04 -2.06
CA SER A 48 12.43 -5.24 -2.84
C SER A 48 11.76 -6.45 -2.20
N SER A 49 11.10 -7.28 -2.99
CA SER A 49 10.56 -8.57 -2.53
C SER A 49 11.66 -9.52 -1.99
N THR A 50 12.91 -9.32 -2.42
CA THR A 50 14.07 -10.11 -1.94
C THR A 50 14.52 -9.73 -0.54
N LEU A 51 14.16 -8.55 -0.02
CA LEU A 51 14.42 -8.18 1.38
C LEU A 51 13.57 -8.98 2.37
N PHE A 52 12.68 -9.82 1.86
CA PHE A 52 11.87 -10.74 2.62
C PHE A 52 12.59 -12.02 3.05
N THR A 53 13.86 -12.17 2.76
CA THR A 53 14.62 -13.39 3.05
C THR A 53 15.02 -13.54 4.51
N HIS A 54 14.25 -13.07 5.44
CA HIS A 54 14.53 -13.21 6.85
C HIS A 54 13.80 -14.36 7.50
N GLY A 55 13.73 -15.44 6.75
CA GLY A 55 13.57 -16.73 7.37
C GLY A 55 14.79 -16.98 8.26
N GLY A 56 14.67 -16.71 9.53
CA GLY A 56 15.42 -17.49 10.45
C GLY A 56 16.58 -16.87 11.19
N SER A 57 16.77 -15.64 11.30
CA SER A 57 17.62 -15.15 12.41
C SER A 57 17.41 -13.67 12.68
N GLY A 58 16.31 -13.39 13.32
CA GLY A 58 16.28 -12.43 14.40
C GLY A 58 16.57 -10.96 14.15
N ASN A 59 16.85 -10.48 12.95
CA ASN A 59 17.19 -9.07 12.73
C ASN A 59 16.73 -8.53 11.36
N GLY A 60 15.75 -9.14 10.74
CA GLY A 60 15.28 -8.68 9.47
C GLY A 60 13.88 -8.15 9.54
N PHE A 61 13.74 -6.91 9.09
CA PHE A 61 12.45 -6.31 8.90
C PHE A 61 11.74 -6.98 7.74
N SER A 62 10.51 -7.42 7.97
CA SER A 62 9.58 -7.58 6.88
C SER A 62 9.19 -6.19 6.40
N SER A 63 9.63 -5.79 5.23
CA SER A 63 9.11 -4.58 4.56
C SER A 63 7.79 -4.86 3.84
N ILE A 64 7.12 -5.96 4.14
CA ILE A 64 5.85 -6.40 3.56
C ILE A 64 4.84 -6.49 4.69
N LEU A 65 3.70 -5.85 4.51
CA LEU A 65 2.58 -6.03 5.42
C LEU A 65 1.91 -7.37 5.18
N ILE A 66 1.64 -8.10 6.25
CA ILE A 66 0.96 -9.38 6.19
C ILE A 66 -0.49 -9.19 6.61
N TYR A 67 -1.36 -9.13 5.60
CA TYR A 67 -2.79 -9.15 5.86
C TYR A 67 -3.23 -10.57 6.23
N ILE A 68 -4.05 -10.66 7.27
CA ILE A 68 -4.72 -11.88 7.67
C ILE A 68 -6.22 -11.72 7.54
N THR A 69 -6.86 -12.69 6.93
CA THR A 69 -8.28 -12.66 6.62
C THR A 69 -8.91 -13.97 7.03
N ARG A 70 -10.07 -13.92 7.63
CA ARG A 70 -10.86 -15.11 7.95
C ARG A 70 -11.33 -15.79 6.68
N LYS A 71 -11.57 -17.09 6.76
CA LYS A 71 -12.12 -17.90 5.62
C LYS A 71 -13.46 -17.38 5.11
N ASP A 72 -14.23 -16.67 5.93
CA ASP A 72 -15.50 -16.04 5.56
C ASP A 72 -15.34 -14.64 4.90
N GLY A 73 -14.11 -14.20 4.64
CA GLY A 73 -13.81 -12.90 4.03
C GLY A 73 -13.73 -11.73 5.02
N GLY A 74 -13.99 -11.98 6.31
CA GLY A 74 -13.85 -11.01 7.37
C GLY A 74 -12.41 -10.90 7.89
N TYR A 75 -12.18 -10.02 8.85
CA TYR A 75 -10.90 -9.91 9.56
C TYR A 75 -11.08 -10.19 11.04
N PHE A 76 -9.99 -10.51 11.68
CA PHE A 76 -9.97 -10.79 13.12
C PHE A 76 -9.91 -9.47 13.89
N ARG A 77 -10.92 -9.20 14.69
CA ARG A 77 -11.05 -7.92 15.42
C ARG A 77 -9.82 -7.60 16.27
N GLN A 78 -9.28 -8.59 16.96
CA GLN A 78 -8.16 -8.43 17.88
C GLN A 78 -6.81 -8.21 17.20
N TYR A 79 -6.70 -8.45 15.89
CA TYR A 79 -5.47 -8.26 15.12
C TYR A 79 -5.59 -7.11 14.11
N GLY A 80 -6.75 -6.49 14.03
CA GLY A 80 -7.02 -5.58 12.93
C GLY A 80 -6.98 -6.31 11.57
N ARG A 81 -6.22 -5.78 10.62
CA ARG A 81 -6.05 -6.36 9.28
C ARG A 81 -4.65 -6.91 9.03
N VAL A 82 -3.68 -6.48 9.82
CA VAL A 82 -2.26 -6.76 9.62
C VAL A 82 -1.75 -7.59 10.80
N LEU A 83 -0.97 -8.62 10.50
CA LEU A 83 -0.22 -9.34 11.51
C LEU A 83 1.06 -8.56 11.84
N HIS A 84 1.29 -8.27 13.12
CA HIS A 84 2.48 -7.58 13.59
C HIS A 84 3.51 -8.60 14.06
N ASP A 85 4.61 -8.69 13.34
CA ASP A 85 5.71 -9.62 13.60
C ASP A 85 6.84 -9.01 14.43
N GLN A 86 6.64 -7.78 14.92
CA GLN A 86 7.57 -7.03 15.75
C GLN A 86 6.85 -6.48 17.00
N SER A 87 7.64 -6.23 18.05
CA SER A 87 7.14 -5.66 19.30
C SER A 87 8.23 -4.83 20.00
N ILE A 88 7.78 -3.92 20.86
CA ILE A 88 8.67 -3.19 21.78
C ILE A 88 9.12 -4.10 22.92
N VAL A 89 10.13 -3.65 23.69
CA VAL A 89 10.60 -4.34 24.89
C VAL A 89 9.46 -4.42 25.93
N GLY A 90 9.21 -5.62 26.44
CA GLY A 90 8.13 -5.89 27.40
C GLY A 90 6.83 -6.37 26.78
N SER A 91 6.71 -6.31 25.45
CA SER A 91 5.63 -6.91 24.66
C SER A 91 6.17 -8.06 23.81
N GLN A 92 5.28 -8.91 23.34
CA GLN A 92 5.60 -9.97 22.39
C GLN A 92 4.82 -9.74 21.10
N ALA A 93 5.45 -9.94 19.94
CA ALA A 93 4.80 -9.85 18.64
C ALA A 93 3.56 -10.78 18.57
N GLU A 94 2.69 -10.55 17.60
CA GLU A 94 1.49 -11.38 17.40
C GLU A 94 1.84 -12.76 16.85
N GLY A 95 2.87 -12.82 16.02
CA GLY A 95 3.34 -14.07 15.44
C GLY A 95 4.70 -13.89 14.76
N LYS A 96 5.25 -14.99 14.28
CA LYS A 96 6.49 -15.00 13.52
C LYS A 96 6.23 -15.48 12.10
N LEU A 97 6.60 -14.67 11.13
CA LEU A 97 6.45 -14.99 9.73
C LEU A 97 7.65 -15.78 9.21
N SER A 98 7.38 -16.75 8.34
CA SER A 98 8.38 -17.44 7.54
C SER A 98 7.95 -17.46 6.08
N VAL A 99 8.92 -17.37 5.17
CA VAL A 99 8.70 -17.54 3.74
C VAL A 99 9.64 -18.59 3.19
N THR A 100 9.09 -19.48 2.39
CA THR A 100 9.84 -20.47 1.59
C THR A 100 9.51 -20.27 0.12
N TYR A 101 10.35 -20.76 -0.78
CA TYR A 101 10.15 -20.57 -2.22
C TYR A 101 10.14 -21.90 -2.94
N THR A 102 9.22 -22.04 -3.91
CA THR A 102 9.30 -23.06 -4.95
C THR A 102 9.83 -22.41 -6.21
N THR A 103 10.86 -23.02 -6.83
CA THR A 103 11.45 -22.52 -8.07
C THR A 103 11.02 -23.42 -9.22
N GLU A 104 10.51 -22.80 -10.28
CA GLU A 104 10.14 -23.49 -11.52
C GLU A 104 10.91 -22.92 -12.70
N LYS A 105 11.34 -23.81 -13.61
CA LYS A 105 12.10 -23.43 -14.81
C LYS A 105 11.20 -23.37 -16.02
N PHE A 106 11.38 -22.30 -16.79
CA PHE A 106 10.65 -22.03 -18.02
C PHE A 106 11.63 -21.73 -19.15
N LYS A 107 11.11 -21.70 -20.36
CA LYS A 107 11.92 -21.45 -21.55
C LYS A 107 11.18 -20.48 -22.48
N PHE A 108 11.86 -19.45 -22.93
CA PHE A 108 11.35 -18.57 -23.98
C PHE A 108 11.31 -19.30 -25.34
N PRO A 109 10.53 -18.79 -26.33
CA PRO A 109 10.44 -19.39 -27.65
C PRO A 109 11.78 -19.49 -28.40
N ASP A 110 12.74 -18.63 -28.09
CA ASP A 110 14.11 -18.64 -28.64
C ASP A 110 15.05 -19.64 -27.95
N GLY A 111 14.57 -20.28 -26.88
CA GLY A 111 15.30 -21.29 -26.14
C GLY A 111 16.04 -20.80 -24.89
N GLU A 112 16.05 -19.49 -24.62
CA GLU A 112 16.59 -18.95 -23.36
C GLU A 112 15.80 -19.45 -22.16
N GLU A 113 16.49 -19.91 -21.10
CA GLU A 113 15.87 -20.42 -19.88
C GLU A 113 15.76 -19.33 -18.83
N TYR A 114 14.65 -19.33 -18.08
CA TYR A 114 14.44 -18.46 -16.93
C TYR A 114 13.78 -19.22 -15.79
N GLU A 115 13.91 -18.71 -14.57
CA GLU A 115 13.34 -19.29 -13.37
C GLU A 115 12.36 -18.32 -12.74
N LEU A 116 11.23 -18.85 -12.29
CA LEU A 116 10.26 -18.13 -11.46
C LEU A 116 10.23 -18.74 -10.07
N GLN A 117 10.08 -17.87 -9.06
CA GLN A 117 9.98 -18.26 -7.67
C GLN A 117 8.59 -17.91 -7.13
N THR A 118 7.89 -18.90 -6.61
CA THR A 118 6.62 -18.74 -5.93
C THR A 118 6.86 -18.70 -4.42
N PRO A 119 6.56 -17.59 -3.73
CA PRO A 119 6.71 -17.49 -2.29
C PRO A 119 5.56 -18.19 -1.57
N HIS A 120 5.89 -18.89 -0.49
CA HIS A 120 4.94 -19.53 0.42
C HIS A 120 5.10 -18.94 1.82
N TYR A 121 4.12 -18.16 2.24
CA TYR A 121 4.10 -17.48 3.53
C TYR A 121 3.42 -18.34 4.58
N ARG A 122 4.02 -18.40 5.77
CA ARG A 122 3.45 -19.09 6.93
C ARG A 122 3.74 -18.32 8.20
N VAL A 123 2.77 -18.28 9.09
CA VAL A 123 3.02 -17.89 10.48
C VAL A 123 3.45 -19.16 11.22
N THR A 124 4.71 -19.19 11.66
CA THR A 124 5.32 -20.37 12.28
C THR A 124 5.10 -20.45 13.78
N GLU A 125 4.95 -19.29 14.42
CA GLU A 125 4.70 -19.16 15.84
C GLU A 125 3.61 -18.12 16.03
N TRP A 126 2.59 -18.49 16.82
CA TRP A 126 1.52 -17.58 17.21
C TRP A 126 1.69 -17.26 18.68
N TYR A 127 1.86 -16.00 19.01
CA TYR A 127 2.04 -15.53 20.38
C TYR A 127 0.77 -14.90 20.94
N ALA A 128 -0.05 -14.36 20.07
CA ALA A 128 -1.36 -13.85 20.44
C ALA A 128 -2.39 -14.98 20.55
N ASP A 129 -3.53 -14.67 21.17
CA ASP A 129 -4.59 -15.65 21.42
C ASP A 129 -5.00 -16.38 20.15
N SER A 130 -5.12 -17.67 20.29
CA SER A 130 -5.06 -18.64 19.18
C SER A 130 -5.99 -18.39 18.00
N ILE A 131 -5.41 -17.97 16.89
CA ILE A 131 -5.97 -18.20 15.55
C ILE A 131 -5.48 -19.56 15.08
N ARG A 132 -6.37 -20.39 14.55
CA ARG A 132 -5.96 -21.61 13.86
C ARG A 132 -5.58 -21.28 12.43
N PRO A 133 -4.43 -21.75 11.93
CA PRO A 133 -3.99 -21.48 10.57
C PRO A 133 -5.02 -21.86 9.50
N GLU A 134 -5.82 -22.88 9.74
CA GLU A 134 -6.90 -23.32 8.85
C GLU A 134 -8.09 -22.34 8.79
N ASP A 135 -8.20 -21.43 9.74
CA ASP A 135 -9.29 -20.46 9.80
C ASP A 135 -8.96 -19.14 9.08
N LEU A 136 -7.77 -19.00 8.50
CA LEU A 136 -7.32 -17.77 7.88
C LEU A 136 -6.67 -17.94 6.50
N TYR A 137 -6.67 -16.85 5.74
CA TYR A 137 -5.80 -16.62 4.59
C TYR A 137 -4.72 -15.60 4.94
N ILE A 138 -3.55 -15.77 4.37
CA ILE A 138 -2.42 -14.84 4.48
C ILE A 138 -2.28 -14.12 3.14
N SER A 139 -2.31 -12.80 3.16
CA SER A 139 -2.17 -11.96 1.98
C SER A 139 -1.01 -10.98 2.18
N PRO A 140 0.18 -11.27 1.64
CA PRO A 140 1.30 -10.36 1.70
C PRO A 140 1.08 -9.16 0.78
N ARG A 141 1.44 -7.97 1.27
CA ARG A 141 1.32 -6.70 0.55
C ARG A 141 2.68 -6.05 0.41
N ILE A 142 3.17 -5.97 -0.80
CA ILE A 142 4.35 -5.16 -1.11
C ILE A 142 3.93 -3.69 -1.08
N PRO A 143 4.65 -2.83 -0.34
CA PRO A 143 4.35 -1.41 -0.26
C PRO A 143 4.28 -0.75 -1.64
N LEU A 144 3.30 0.11 -1.84
CA LEU A 144 3.14 0.88 -3.06
C LEU A 144 4.11 2.07 -3.06
N ARG A 145 4.45 2.58 -4.25
CA ARG A 145 5.21 3.83 -4.37
C ARG A 145 4.38 5.00 -3.87
N HIS A 146 5.02 5.94 -3.19
CA HIS A 146 4.40 7.18 -2.73
C HIS A 146 4.66 8.36 -3.68
N VAL A 147 5.68 8.29 -4.54
CA VAL A 147 5.89 9.31 -5.57
C VAL A 147 4.67 9.40 -6.50
N GLY A 148 4.18 10.62 -6.73
CA GLY A 148 3.03 10.89 -7.58
C GLY A 148 1.67 10.63 -6.94
N MET A 149 1.59 10.33 -5.63
CA MET A 149 0.31 10.10 -4.96
C MET A 149 -0.58 11.35 -4.99
N GLY A 150 -0.04 12.54 -4.88
CA GLY A 150 -0.82 13.77 -5.02
C GLY A 150 -1.49 13.89 -6.39
N GLN A 151 -0.79 13.52 -7.47
CA GLN A 151 -1.38 13.48 -8.81
C GLN A 151 -2.47 12.41 -8.91
N MET A 152 -2.25 11.23 -8.33
CA MET A 152 -3.25 10.17 -8.26
C MET A 152 -4.52 10.64 -7.53
N MET A 153 -4.39 11.31 -6.39
CA MET A 153 -5.52 11.86 -5.62
C MET A 153 -6.26 12.97 -6.38
N ALA A 154 -5.58 13.66 -7.29
CA ALA A 154 -6.16 14.71 -8.13
C ALA A 154 -6.79 14.19 -9.43
N LEU A 155 -6.82 12.89 -9.69
CA LEU A 155 -7.39 12.30 -10.91
C LEU A 155 -8.83 12.77 -11.17
N SER A 156 -9.13 12.98 -12.45
CA SER A 156 -10.48 13.30 -12.91
C SER A 156 -11.38 12.07 -12.78
N GLN A 157 -12.33 12.11 -11.83
CA GLN A 157 -13.29 11.02 -11.66
C GLN A 157 -14.16 10.80 -12.92
N THR A 158 -14.48 11.88 -13.65
CA THR A 158 -15.20 11.78 -14.92
C THR A 158 -14.39 11.02 -15.97
N GLU A 159 -13.06 11.23 -16.01
CA GLU A 159 -12.18 10.49 -16.90
C GLU A 159 -12.10 9.01 -16.51
N LEU A 160 -11.93 8.70 -15.22
CA LEU A 160 -11.94 7.32 -14.74
C LEU A 160 -13.22 6.56 -15.06
N ILE A 161 -14.40 7.22 -14.96
CA ILE A 161 -15.67 6.63 -15.35
C ILE A 161 -15.71 6.30 -16.85
N LYS A 162 -15.19 7.20 -17.69
CA LYS A 162 -15.12 6.98 -19.14
C LYS A 162 -14.16 5.82 -19.50
N ILE A 163 -13.03 5.77 -18.84
CA ILE A 163 -12.04 4.69 -19.02
C ILE A 163 -12.67 3.36 -18.63
N ALA A 164 -13.30 3.27 -17.47
CA ALA A 164 -13.94 2.05 -17.01
C ALA A 164 -15.06 1.57 -17.95
N ALA A 165 -15.81 2.49 -18.55
CA ALA A 165 -16.85 2.16 -19.53
C ALA A 165 -16.27 1.60 -20.85
N GLN A 166 -15.00 1.82 -21.14
CA GLN A 166 -14.30 1.39 -22.37
C GLN A 166 -13.31 0.26 -22.11
N SER A 167 -12.97 -0.03 -20.85
CA SER A 167 -11.96 -1.03 -20.46
C SER A 167 -12.55 -2.43 -20.44
N ASN A 168 -12.95 -2.92 -21.63
CA ASN A 168 -13.42 -4.29 -21.83
C ASN A 168 -12.88 -4.82 -23.16
N TYR A 169 -11.90 -5.70 -23.06
CA TYR A 169 -11.18 -6.29 -24.22
C TYR A 169 -11.25 -7.80 -24.12
N PRO A 170 -12.41 -8.40 -24.46
CA PRO A 170 -12.64 -9.84 -24.28
C PRO A 170 -11.69 -10.71 -25.08
N GLU A 171 -11.17 -10.20 -26.22
CA GLU A 171 -10.17 -10.90 -27.03
C GLU A 171 -8.81 -11.08 -26.32
N TYR A 172 -8.56 -10.30 -25.25
CA TYR A 172 -7.37 -10.43 -24.40
C TYR A 172 -7.71 -10.90 -22.98
N GLY A 173 -8.99 -11.14 -22.69
CA GLY A 173 -9.44 -11.47 -21.34
C GLY A 173 -9.32 -10.33 -20.34
N ILE A 174 -9.28 -9.07 -20.80
CA ILE A 174 -9.10 -7.89 -19.97
C ILE A 174 -10.42 -7.18 -19.78
N SER A 175 -10.75 -6.87 -18.51
CA SER A 175 -11.88 -6.03 -18.15
C SER A 175 -11.53 -5.19 -16.93
N GLY A 176 -11.70 -3.86 -17.01
CA GLY A 176 -11.43 -2.95 -15.92
C GLY A 176 -12.70 -2.42 -15.28
N LYS A 177 -12.72 -2.31 -13.96
CA LYS A 177 -13.85 -1.71 -13.23
C LYS A 177 -13.39 -0.76 -12.14
N LEU A 178 -14.23 0.20 -11.77
CA LEU A 178 -14.02 1.08 -10.62
C LEU A 178 -14.33 0.35 -9.31
N ASN A 179 -13.55 0.63 -8.27
CA ASN A 179 -13.98 0.34 -6.91
C ASN A 179 -14.72 1.55 -6.31
N TYR A 180 -15.56 1.28 -5.34
CA TYR A 180 -16.33 2.29 -4.65
C TYR A 180 -16.24 2.12 -3.14
N VAL A 181 -16.15 3.25 -2.47
CA VAL A 181 -16.17 3.36 -1.01
C VAL A 181 -17.43 4.14 -0.59
N THR A 182 -18.10 3.66 0.44
CA THR A 182 -19.24 4.39 1.01
C THR A 182 -18.78 5.15 2.24
N GLU A 183 -18.83 6.47 2.18
CA GLU A 183 -18.51 7.35 3.28
C GLU A 183 -19.75 8.20 3.65
N LYS A 184 -20.17 8.12 4.91
CA LYS A 184 -21.36 8.84 5.41
C LYS A 184 -22.61 8.64 4.52
N GLY A 185 -22.79 7.41 4.00
CA GLY A 185 -23.90 7.07 3.11
C GLY A 185 -23.75 7.49 1.65
N VAL A 186 -22.67 8.17 1.29
CA VAL A 186 -22.37 8.59 -0.08
C VAL A 186 -21.35 7.64 -0.71
N ARG A 187 -21.68 7.13 -1.89
CA ARG A 187 -20.79 6.26 -2.67
C ARG A 187 -19.82 7.12 -3.49
N LYS A 188 -18.53 6.92 -3.28
CA LYS A 188 -17.43 7.64 -3.93
C LYS A 188 -16.49 6.67 -4.61
N ILE A 189 -15.78 7.10 -5.66
CA ILE A 189 -14.75 6.28 -6.34
C ILE A 189 -13.52 6.22 -5.45
N GLY A 190 -13.09 5.00 -5.11
CA GLY A 190 -11.82 4.75 -4.45
C GLY A 190 -10.67 4.80 -5.46
N VAL A 191 -9.53 5.35 -5.06
CA VAL A 191 -8.35 5.52 -5.93
C VAL A 191 -7.05 5.01 -5.32
N SER A 192 -6.93 5.01 -4.00
CA SER A 192 -5.70 4.57 -3.32
C SER A 192 -5.80 3.15 -2.75
N GLY A 193 -4.65 2.59 -2.38
CA GLY A 193 -4.53 1.20 -1.93
C GLY A 193 -4.45 0.18 -3.08
N ASN A 194 -4.06 -1.04 -2.77
CA ASN A 194 -3.88 -2.12 -3.76
C ASN A 194 -5.19 -2.54 -4.44
N LYS A 195 -6.31 -2.31 -3.79
CA LYS A 195 -7.67 -2.64 -4.26
C LYS A 195 -8.50 -1.38 -4.59
N ALA A 196 -7.88 -0.21 -4.73
CA ALA A 196 -8.58 1.07 -4.92
C ALA A 196 -9.72 1.26 -3.91
N ASN A 197 -9.50 0.95 -2.65
CA ASN A 197 -10.53 0.88 -1.62
C ASN A 197 -10.43 2.01 -0.59
N HIS A 198 -9.66 3.06 -0.88
CA HIS A 198 -9.52 4.24 -0.03
C HIS A 198 -9.78 5.52 -0.81
N LEU A 199 -10.28 6.56 -0.11
CA LEU A 199 -10.61 7.87 -0.66
C LEU A 199 -9.50 8.90 -0.46
N ASP A 200 -8.55 8.62 0.42
CA ASP A 200 -7.42 9.44 0.82
C ASP A 200 -6.12 8.64 0.87
N LEU A 201 -5.04 9.23 1.33
CA LEU A 201 -3.74 8.59 1.45
C LEU A 201 -3.61 7.70 2.69
N THR A 202 -4.65 7.61 3.51
CA THR A 202 -4.70 6.72 4.70
C THR A 202 -3.57 6.93 5.71
N VAL A 203 -3.08 8.16 5.86
CA VAL A 203 -1.97 8.49 6.77
C VAL A 203 -2.26 8.07 8.20
N GLU A 204 -3.47 8.40 8.70
CA GLU A 204 -3.93 8.06 10.05
C GLU A 204 -3.99 6.54 10.28
N LEU A 205 -4.45 5.81 9.25
CA LEU A 205 -4.50 4.35 9.28
C LEU A 205 -3.08 3.75 9.27
N GLY A 206 -2.15 4.31 8.47
CA GLY A 206 -0.76 3.86 8.41
C GLY A 206 -0.06 4.00 9.77
N PHE A 207 -0.23 5.14 10.45
CA PHE A 207 0.30 5.30 11.81
C PHE A 207 -0.27 4.27 12.77
N SER A 208 -1.58 4.06 12.77
CA SER A 208 -2.23 3.11 13.68
C SER A 208 -1.94 1.66 13.30
N SER A 209 -2.22 1.28 12.05
CA SER A 209 -2.14 -0.11 11.60
C SER A 209 -0.72 -0.63 11.46
N ASP A 210 0.21 0.20 10.96
CA ASP A 210 1.52 -0.30 10.56
C ASP A 210 2.58 -0.07 11.64
N LEU A 211 2.46 1.06 12.37
CA LEU A 211 3.39 1.44 13.44
C LEU A 211 2.80 1.28 14.86
N GLY A 212 1.52 0.98 14.97
CA GLY A 212 0.84 0.88 16.26
C GLY A 212 0.72 2.22 17.00
N VAL A 213 0.83 3.36 16.30
CA VAL A 213 0.80 4.71 16.87
C VAL A 213 -0.62 5.25 16.85
N THR A 214 -1.21 5.45 18.02
CA THR A 214 -2.59 5.95 18.15
C THR A 214 -2.73 7.40 17.73
N ASN A 215 -3.88 7.72 17.17
CA ASN A 215 -4.24 9.07 16.71
C ASN A 215 -5.74 9.33 16.91
N ASP A 216 -6.21 10.55 16.64
CA ASP A 216 -7.60 10.96 16.88
C ASP A 216 -8.64 10.08 16.16
N ARG A 217 -8.31 9.55 14.99
CA ARG A 217 -9.21 8.67 14.21
C ARG A 217 -9.15 7.22 14.68
N TYR A 218 -8.00 6.78 15.19
CA TYR A 218 -7.71 5.45 15.69
C TYR A 218 -7.10 5.55 17.08
N PRO A 219 -7.90 5.83 18.12
CA PRO A 219 -7.41 6.08 19.47
C PRO A 219 -7.05 4.82 20.26
N GLU A 220 -7.45 3.65 19.76
CA GLU A 220 -7.19 2.35 20.39
C GLU A 220 -5.96 1.70 19.76
N GLU A 221 -5.17 1.03 20.57
CA GLU A 221 -4.02 0.26 20.09
C GLU A 221 -4.49 -0.97 19.31
N VAL A 222 -3.72 -1.32 18.26
CA VAL A 222 -4.05 -2.44 17.38
C VAL A 222 -4.06 -3.80 18.10
N CYS A 223 -3.35 -3.91 19.23
CA CYS A 223 -3.27 -5.11 20.05
C CYS A 223 -4.26 -5.10 21.25
N GLU A 224 -5.23 -4.22 21.24
CA GLU A 224 -6.22 -4.11 22.34
C GLU A 224 -6.88 -5.44 22.65
N GLY A 225 -6.75 -5.88 23.91
CA GLY A 225 -7.30 -7.15 24.39
C GLY A 225 -6.44 -8.38 24.15
N GLN A 226 -5.23 -8.23 23.59
CA GLN A 226 -4.27 -9.32 23.44
C GLN A 226 -3.45 -9.53 24.72
N SER A 227 -3.38 -10.78 25.19
CA SER A 227 -2.75 -11.10 26.49
C SER A 227 -1.22 -11.03 26.50
N GLN A 228 -0.58 -11.22 25.33
CA GLN A 228 0.87 -11.18 25.19
C GLN A 228 1.43 -9.75 25.09
N SER A 229 0.59 -8.77 24.87
CA SER A 229 0.99 -7.38 24.68
C SER A 229 0.23 -6.49 25.66
N PRO A 230 0.85 -6.07 26.76
CA PRO A 230 0.28 -5.06 27.62
C PRO A 230 0.12 -3.75 26.86
N HIS A 231 -0.82 -2.93 27.30
CA HIS A 231 -1.01 -1.59 26.72
C HIS A 231 0.29 -0.80 26.66
N GLY A 232 0.51 -0.12 25.55
CA GLY A 232 1.60 0.84 25.40
C GLY A 232 1.31 2.15 26.13
N LEU A 233 1.66 3.27 25.49
CA LEU A 233 1.39 4.59 26.02
C LEU A 233 -0.10 4.92 25.96
N GLN A 234 -0.62 5.49 27.05
CA GLN A 234 -2.01 5.93 27.09
C GLN A 234 -2.22 7.21 26.26
N GLY A 235 -3.37 7.30 25.61
CA GLY A 235 -3.81 8.49 24.88
C GLY A 235 -3.30 8.56 23.43
N ILE A 236 -3.43 9.73 22.85
CA ILE A 236 -3.04 10.01 21.46
C ILE A 236 -1.53 10.25 21.38
N GLN A 237 -0.86 9.48 20.53
CA GLN A 237 0.60 9.44 20.43
C GLN A 237 1.17 10.25 19.27
N ILE A 238 0.35 10.52 18.25
CA ILE A 238 0.72 11.46 17.18
C ILE A 238 -0.37 12.52 17.01
N SER A 239 0.02 13.79 16.92
CA SER A 239 -0.92 14.87 16.74
C SER A 239 -1.52 14.90 15.33
N THR A 240 -2.77 15.38 15.21
CA THR A 240 -3.39 15.66 13.90
C THR A 240 -2.52 16.55 13.05
N LYS A 241 -1.84 17.54 13.64
CA LYS A 241 -0.94 18.46 12.93
C LYS A 241 0.27 17.75 12.31
N ASP A 242 0.85 16.79 13.02
CA ASP A 242 2.01 16.04 12.50
C ASP A 242 1.56 15.12 11.35
N MET A 243 0.39 14.52 11.46
CA MET A 243 -0.20 13.76 10.36
C MET A 243 -0.52 14.62 9.13
N GLU A 244 -0.96 15.88 9.33
CA GLU A 244 -1.15 16.85 8.25
C GLU A 244 0.16 17.19 7.51
N TYR A 245 1.29 17.22 8.21
CA TYR A 245 2.60 17.40 7.58
C TYR A 245 2.97 16.20 6.70
N VAL A 246 2.74 14.96 7.17
CA VAL A 246 2.99 13.76 6.38
C VAL A 246 2.03 13.69 5.18
N ASP A 247 0.77 14.03 5.35
CA ASP A 247 -0.22 14.08 4.28
C ASP A 247 0.18 15.10 3.20
N PHE A 248 0.63 16.30 3.62
CA PHE A 248 1.17 17.31 2.70
C PHE A 248 2.40 16.81 1.96
N TYR A 249 3.37 16.21 2.68
CA TYR A 249 4.57 15.63 2.08
C TYR A 249 4.24 14.63 0.99
N LEU A 250 3.36 13.66 1.27
CA LEU A 250 2.94 12.65 0.31
C LEU A 250 2.25 13.24 -0.94
N HIS A 251 1.44 14.28 -0.76
CA HIS A 251 0.81 14.98 -1.89
C HIS A 251 1.80 15.81 -2.71
N ALA A 252 2.87 16.29 -2.09
CA ALA A 252 3.88 17.14 -2.72
C ALA A 252 5.03 16.35 -3.37
N LEU A 253 5.12 15.04 -3.12
CA LEU A 253 6.14 14.18 -3.73
C LEU A 253 6.01 14.18 -5.26
N GLY A 254 7.03 14.73 -5.93
CA GLY A 254 7.12 14.77 -7.37
C GLY A 254 7.42 13.41 -7.99
N VAL A 255 7.05 13.25 -9.26
CA VAL A 255 7.42 12.09 -10.05
C VAL A 255 8.73 12.35 -10.80
N PRO A 256 9.62 11.36 -10.95
CA PRO A 256 10.84 11.52 -11.73
C PRO A 256 10.49 11.75 -13.20
N ALA A 257 11.25 12.62 -13.87
CA ALA A 257 11.13 12.81 -15.31
C ALA A 257 11.53 11.52 -16.06
N ARG A 258 10.89 11.28 -17.20
CA ARG A 258 11.27 10.17 -18.08
C ARG A 258 12.74 10.30 -18.50
N ARG A 259 13.51 9.24 -18.31
CA ARG A 259 14.95 9.20 -18.60
C ARG A 259 15.22 8.65 -20.00
N TYR A 260 16.34 9.05 -20.58
CA TYR A 260 16.87 8.49 -21.84
C TYR A 260 15.90 8.54 -23.03
N VAL A 261 15.05 9.56 -23.12
CA VAL A 261 13.98 9.69 -24.14
C VAL A 261 14.47 9.61 -25.59
N ASN A 262 15.73 9.90 -25.83
CA ASN A 262 16.35 9.83 -27.17
C ASN A 262 17.09 8.52 -27.45
N ASN A 263 17.20 7.62 -26.47
CA ASN A 263 17.87 6.33 -26.66
C ASN A 263 17.01 5.41 -27.54
N ALA A 264 17.65 4.75 -28.51
CA ALA A 264 16.99 3.90 -29.50
C ALA A 264 16.32 2.67 -28.86
N GLU A 265 16.94 2.09 -27.80
CA GLU A 265 16.38 0.95 -27.08
C GLU A 265 15.14 1.36 -26.27
N VAL A 266 15.15 2.55 -25.65
CA VAL A 266 13.98 3.08 -24.95
C VAL A 266 12.81 3.29 -25.89
N LYS A 267 13.06 3.83 -27.10
CA LYS A 267 12.03 3.99 -28.14
C LYS A 267 11.48 2.63 -28.60
N LYS A 268 12.38 1.67 -28.86
CA LYS A 268 11.96 0.31 -29.22
C LYS A 268 11.17 -0.37 -28.09
N GLY A 269 11.55 -0.13 -26.82
CA GLY A 269 10.79 -0.58 -25.66
C GLY A 269 9.37 -0.02 -25.64
N GLU A 270 9.21 1.27 -25.93
CA GLU A 270 7.90 1.91 -26.05
C GLU A 270 7.06 1.31 -27.20
N GLU A 271 7.65 1.05 -28.36
CA GLU A 271 6.96 0.36 -29.45
C GLU A 271 6.49 -1.05 -29.04
N ASN A 272 7.34 -1.79 -28.33
CA ASN A 272 7.01 -3.12 -27.83
C ASN A 272 5.92 -3.10 -26.77
N PHE A 273 5.89 -2.07 -25.92
CA PHE A 273 4.84 -1.86 -24.92
C PHE A 273 3.45 -1.78 -25.57
N TYR A 274 3.31 -1.02 -26.65
CA TYR A 274 2.04 -0.96 -27.41
C TYR A 274 1.76 -2.24 -28.22
N LYS A 275 2.79 -2.86 -28.80
CA LYS A 275 2.62 -4.15 -29.51
C LYS A 275 2.13 -5.26 -28.57
N ALA A 276 2.64 -5.29 -27.36
CA ALA A 276 2.24 -6.25 -26.32
C ALA A 276 0.91 -5.91 -25.64
N LYS A 277 0.27 -4.79 -26.00
CA LYS A 277 -0.99 -4.33 -25.42
C LYS A 277 -0.94 -4.01 -23.93
N CYS A 278 0.24 -3.66 -23.42
CA CYS A 278 0.40 -3.25 -22.02
C CYS A 278 -0.39 -1.96 -21.71
N ASP A 279 -0.57 -1.11 -22.72
CA ASP A 279 -1.32 0.14 -22.65
C ASP A 279 -2.82 -0.03 -22.36
N LEU A 280 -3.38 -1.23 -22.50
CA LEU A 280 -4.79 -1.50 -22.20
C LEU A 280 -5.11 -1.39 -20.70
N CYS A 281 -4.14 -1.69 -19.81
CA CYS A 281 -4.21 -1.48 -18.37
C CYS A 281 -3.27 -0.34 -17.94
N HIS A 282 -2.06 -0.32 -18.50
CA HIS A 282 -1.04 0.69 -18.19
C HIS A 282 -1.19 1.91 -19.10
N MET A 283 -2.32 2.60 -18.99
CA MET A 283 -2.65 3.78 -19.80
C MET A 283 -1.63 4.89 -19.60
N PRO A 284 -0.97 5.37 -20.68
CA PRO A 284 0.19 6.26 -20.55
C PRO A 284 -0.14 7.66 -20.05
N THR A 285 -1.35 8.16 -20.35
CA THR A 285 -1.69 9.57 -20.12
C THR A 285 -3.08 9.71 -19.51
N LEU A 286 -3.16 10.47 -18.42
CA LEU A 286 -4.38 10.85 -17.75
C LEU A 286 -4.36 12.35 -17.41
N HIS A 287 -5.48 12.86 -16.90
CA HIS A 287 -5.64 14.26 -16.53
C HIS A 287 -6.09 14.40 -15.08
N THR A 288 -5.58 15.41 -14.42
CA THR A 288 -6.08 15.80 -13.12
C THR A 288 -7.27 16.75 -13.26
N ARG A 289 -8.15 16.73 -12.28
CA ARG A 289 -9.36 17.58 -12.26
C ARG A 289 -9.00 19.06 -12.08
N ALA A 290 -9.98 19.94 -12.34
CA ALA A 290 -9.82 21.39 -12.19
C ALA A 290 -9.78 21.86 -10.71
N ASP A 291 -10.30 21.06 -9.79
CA ASP A 291 -10.28 21.31 -8.35
C ASP A 291 -9.23 20.45 -7.68
N ALA A 292 -8.34 21.05 -6.91
CA ALA A 292 -7.28 20.34 -6.19
C ALA A 292 -7.86 19.42 -5.12
N PRO A 293 -7.18 18.30 -4.79
CA PRO A 293 -7.56 17.48 -3.65
C PRO A 293 -7.48 18.29 -2.36
N LEU A 294 -8.33 17.93 -1.39
CA LEU A 294 -8.25 18.45 -0.03
C LEU A 294 -7.31 17.59 0.78
N LEU A 295 -6.36 18.22 1.44
CA LEU A 295 -5.57 17.60 2.51
C LEU A 295 -6.43 17.34 3.75
N LEU A 296 -5.90 16.61 4.72
CA LEU A 296 -6.57 16.33 6.00
C LEU A 296 -7.08 17.61 6.68
N ASN A 297 -6.33 18.71 6.60
CA ASN A 297 -6.71 20.03 7.14
C ASN A 297 -7.60 20.87 6.21
N GLY A 298 -8.07 20.32 5.10
CA GLY A 298 -8.90 21.03 4.13
C GLY A 298 -8.15 21.93 3.14
N THR A 299 -6.82 22.02 3.20
CA THR A 299 -6.02 22.81 2.27
C THR A 299 -6.10 22.25 0.85
N ARG A 300 -6.26 23.12 -0.14
CA ARG A 300 -6.22 22.78 -1.56
C ARG A 300 -4.82 22.94 -2.13
N LEU A 301 -4.49 22.13 -3.13
CA LEU A 301 -3.19 22.12 -3.80
C LEU A 301 -3.36 22.51 -5.29
N PRO A 302 -3.41 23.85 -5.60
CA PRO A 302 -3.72 24.32 -6.96
C PRO A 302 -2.75 23.82 -8.04
N TRP A 303 -1.49 23.55 -7.68
CA TRP A 303 -0.47 23.04 -8.62
C TRP A 303 -0.73 21.60 -9.08
N LEU A 304 -1.63 20.85 -8.44
CA LEU A 304 -2.08 19.54 -8.90
C LEU A 304 -3.27 19.61 -9.85
N CYS A 305 -3.85 20.80 -10.06
CA CYS A 305 -5.02 20.98 -10.92
C CYS A 305 -4.64 21.04 -12.41
N ASN A 306 -5.53 20.53 -13.26
CA ASN A 306 -5.42 20.64 -14.73
C ASN A 306 -4.07 20.18 -15.29
N GLN A 307 -3.46 19.17 -14.68
CA GLN A 307 -2.19 18.61 -15.14
C GLN A 307 -2.44 17.47 -16.12
N VAL A 308 -1.58 17.35 -17.14
CA VAL A 308 -1.41 16.13 -17.92
C VAL A 308 -0.37 15.30 -17.19
N ILE A 309 -0.73 14.07 -16.84
CA ILE A 309 0.13 13.17 -16.07
C ILE A 309 0.37 11.87 -16.82
N HIS A 310 1.47 11.21 -16.54
CA HIS A 310 1.89 9.98 -17.24
C HIS A 310 2.10 8.81 -16.25
N PRO A 311 1.03 8.31 -15.63
CA PRO A 311 1.14 7.28 -14.59
C PRO A 311 1.40 5.88 -15.17
N TYR A 312 1.13 5.64 -16.44
CA TYR A 312 1.09 4.30 -17.02
C TYR A 312 0.20 3.36 -16.19
N SER A 313 -1.01 3.81 -15.93
CA SER A 313 -2.05 3.11 -15.17
C SER A 313 -3.42 3.68 -15.51
N ASP A 314 -4.42 2.83 -15.60
CA ASP A 314 -5.83 3.23 -15.68
C ASP A 314 -6.48 3.35 -14.31
N TYR A 315 -5.76 2.94 -13.23
CA TYR A 315 -6.24 2.88 -11.84
C TYR A 315 -7.50 2.03 -11.62
N LEU A 316 -7.86 1.19 -12.58
CA LEU A 316 -8.99 0.28 -12.46
C LEU A 316 -8.60 -1.03 -11.76
N LEU A 317 -9.60 -1.74 -11.29
CA LEU A 317 -9.48 -3.12 -10.84
C LEU A 317 -9.54 -4.06 -12.04
N HIS A 318 -8.59 -4.97 -12.12
CA HIS A 318 -8.58 -6.06 -13.08
C HIS A 318 -8.51 -7.40 -12.35
N ASP A 319 -9.23 -8.39 -12.87
CA ASP A 319 -9.13 -9.77 -12.42
C ASP A 319 -7.80 -10.36 -12.93
N MET A 320 -6.93 -10.70 -12.00
CA MET A 320 -5.58 -11.22 -12.28
C MET A 320 -5.49 -12.74 -12.19
N GLY A 321 -6.64 -13.41 -12.09
CA GLY A 321 -6.72 -14.85 -12.05
C GLY A 321 -6.51 -15.47 -10.67
N PRO A 322 -6.69 -16.80 -10.58
CA PRO A 322 -6.69 -17.53 -9.33
C PRO A 322 -5.32 -17.59 -8.63
N GLU A 323 -4.21 -17.48 -9.38
CA GLU A 323 -2.86 -17.47 -8.80
C GLU A 323 -2.55 -16.20 -8.01
N LEU A 324 -3.26 -15.10 -8.28
CA LEU A 324 -3.16 -13.84 -7.55
C LEU A 324 -4.36 -13.56 -6.64
N ASP A 325 -5.25 -14.54 -6.47
CA ASP A 325 -6.36 -14.41 -5.52
C ASP A 325 -5.86 -14.54 -4.08
N ASP A 326 -5.94 -13.43 -3.34
CA ASP A 326 -5.58 -13.38 -1.93
C ASP A 326 -6.77 -13.61 -0.98
N HIS A 327 -7.94 -13.88 -1.54
CA HIS A 327 -9.20 -14.11 -0.82
C HIS A 327 -9.68 -12.92 0.03
N LEU A 328 -9.04 -11.74 -0.11
CA LEU A 328 -9.41 -10.53 0.61
C LEU A 328 -10.29 -9.62 -0.25
N SER A 329 -11.56 -9.55 0.06
CA SER A 329 -12.48 -8.60 -0.57
C SER A 329 -12.35 -7.21 0.05
N ALA A 330 -12.43 -6.16 -0.79
CA ALA A 330 -12.38 -4.77 -0.34
C ALA A 330 -13.29 -3.88 -1.21
N GLY A 331 -14.42 -3.44 -0.68
CA GLY A 331 -15.45 -2.76 -1.46
C GLY A 331 -16.04 -3.70 -2.49
N LEU A 332 -15.94 -3.36 -3.78
CA LEU A 332 -16.37 -4.22 -4.89
C LEU A 332 -15.25 -5.12 -5.42
N ALA A 333 -14.02 -4.96 -4.92
CA ALA A 333 -12.90 -5.81 -5.33
C ALA A 333 -13.00 -7.19 -4.68
N THR A 334 -12.86 -8.23 -5.49
CA THR A 334 -12.66 -9.62 -5.03
C THR A 334 -11.20 -9.87 -4.65
N GLY A 335 -10.88 -11.05 -4.15
CA GLY A 335 -9.52 -11.45 -3.87
C GLY A 335 -8.61 -11.45 -5.10
N ALA A 336 -9.12 -11.87 -6.26
CA ALA A 336 -8.38 -11.90 -7.52
C ALA A 336 -8.23 -10.53 -8.21
N GLU A 337 -8.98 -9.50 -7.77
CA GLU A 337 -8.99 -8.20 -8.43
C GLU A 337 -8.02 -7.22 -7.77
N TRP A 338 -7.19 -6.59 -8.60
CA TRP A 338 -6.14 -5.68 -8.19
C TRP A 338 -6.17 -4.39 -9.01
N ARG A 339 -5.87 -3.28 -8.33
CA ARG A 339 -5.72 -1.99 -9.02
C ARG A 339 -4.44 -1.97 -9.84
N THR A 340 -4.52 -1.54 -11.10
CA THR A 340 -3.33 -1.30 -11.92
C THR A 340 -2.39 -0.32 -11.20
N THR A 341 -1.17 -0.75 -10.92
CA THR A 341 -0.15 0.10 -10.30
C THR A 341 0.52 0.97 -11.36
N PRO A 342 0.85 2.24 -11.06
CA PRO A 342 1.71 3.06 -11.91
C PRO A 342 3.07 2.41 -12.16
N LEU A 343 3.59 2.58 -13.38
CA LEU A 343 4.92 2.07 -13.79
C LEU A 343 6.03 3.09 -13.55
#